data_c2257a845d584e883161f75e0ae20829
#
_entry.id   c2257a845d584e883161f75e0ae20829
#
_cell.length_a   1.000
_cell.length_b   1.000
_cell.length_c   1.000
_cell.angle_alpha   90.00
_cell.angle_beta   90.00
_cell.angle_gamma   90.00
#
_symmetry.space_group_name_H-M   'P 1'
#
loop_
_entity.id
_entity.type
_entity.pdbx_description
1 polymer ?
#
loop_
_entity_poly.entity_id
_entity_poly.type
_entity_poly.pdbx_seq_one_letter_code
_entity_poly.pdbx_strand_id
1 'polypeptide(L)'
;MNMKKITLALISIFGLLSNISIAQENAVIDKKYSKEIVRLAKAKKVEAAFAYIEELKDQTTKDHIVLTEVLAPPFKEDEKGVVFMNMLKKAGVDSIWTDKVGNVIGLKKGTSGTSGYVGIDAHLDVVFPEGTDVTVKKVGDTLKAPGIGDDTRALANLISMVKAMNKADIKTEKDLLIVGTVGEEGLGDLRGMKYIFNESGLDIDSWIAIDGGSMGRISNAGLGSKRYKVLVKGKGGHSWGAFGLANPHHALGKVIDEFSKAAWTYTSGDIPKTSFNVGRIGGGTSVNSIPFESWMEVDMRAISPKNLDEIEEILKTSVKKAIAEYNASGVKDEVTYELIKIGDRPSGELSHTIPLVQRSMAATEYFGATPSLGRGSTNINIPVSKGIPAVCIGRGGSGGGAHSLHEWYVNDEPGDESVKLALLITLAQAGLAK
;
A
#
# COMPACT_ATOMS: atom_id res chain seq x y z
N MET A 1 -8.11 9.10 69.94
CA MET A 1 -7.72 7.80 69.29
C MET A 1 -7.62 8.07 67.80
N ASN A 2 -6.41 8.25 67.31
CA ASN A 2 -6.09 8.74 65.96
C ASN A 2 -6.17 7.62 64.91
N MET A 3 -7.08 7.75 63.97
CA MET A 3 -7.06 6.93 62.75
C MET A 3 -6.27 7.65 61.65
N LYS A 4 -5.12 7.12 61.30
CA LYS A 4 -4.27 7.57 60.19
C LYS A 4 -4.92 7.17 58.87
N LYS A 5 -5.21 8.16 58.01
CA LYS A 5 -5.59 7.96 56.62
C LYS A 5 -4.37 7.49 55.83
N ILE A 6 -4.44 6.32 55.25
CA ILE A 6 -3.48 5.81 54.26
C ILE A 6 -4.04 6.23 52.89
N THR A 7 -3.33 7.15 52.26
CA THR A 7 -3.59 7.56 50.87
C THR A 7 -2.84 6.58 49.98
N LEU A 8 -3.56 5.73 49.23
CA LEU A 8 -3.02 4.86 48.18
C LEU A 8 -2.83 5.73 46.93
N ALA A 9 -1.60 5.99 46.55
CA ALA A 9 -1.26 6.58 45.27
C ALA A 9 -1.23 5.47 44.20
N LEU A 10 -2.23 5.45 43.35
CA LEU A 10 -2.22 4.66 42.10
C LEU A 10 -1.28 5.34 41.12
N ILE A 11 -0.10 4.78 40.95
CA ILE A 11 0.79 5.15 39.85
C ILE A 11 0.30 4.41 38.60
N SER A 12 -0.39 5.14 37.71
CA SER A 12 -0.73 4.66 36.38
C SER A 12 0.54 4.60 35.53
N ILE A 13 1.11 3.43 35.38
CA ILE A 13 2.16 3.19 34.40
C ILE A 13 1.46 3.06 33.03
N PHE A 14 1.33 4.17 32.33
CA PHE A 14 1.06 4.16 30.89
C PHE A 14 2.34 3.64 30.21
N GLY A 15 2.35 2.34 29.90
CA GLY A 15 3.38 1.76 29.03
C GLY A 15 3.26 2.37 27.64
N LEU A 16 4.13 3.30 27.31
CA LEU A 16 4.45 3.67 25.95
C LEU A 16 4.99 2.41 25.26
N LEU A 17 4.13 1.70 24.54
CA LEU A 17 4.55 0.81 23.50
C LEU A 17 5.12 1.68 22.37
N SER A 18 6.37 2.09 22.53
CA SER A 18 7.15 2.60 21.42
C SER A 18 7.24 1.48 20.39
N ASN A 19 6.57 1.68 19.24
CA ASN A 19 6.87 0.95 18.02
C ASN A 19 8.36 1.16 17.75
N ILE A 20 9.18 0.18 18.11
CA ILE A 20 10.56 0.12 17.65
C ILE A 20 10.46 -0.23 16.17
N SER A 21 10.29 0.79 15.33
CA SER A 21 10.80 0.76 13.97
C SER A 21 12.27 0.43 14.14
N ILE A 22 12.72 -0.72 13.69
CA ILE A 22 14.15 -0.96 13.48
C ILE A 22 14.52 0.06 12.40
N ALA A 23 14.97 1.24 12.83
CA ALA A 23 15.56 2.22 11.94
C ALA A 23 16.75 1.50 11.30
N GLN A 24 16.76 1.42 9.98
CA GLN A 24 18.01 1.07 9.28
C GLN A 24 19.09 2.04 9.82
N GLU A 25 20.20 1.47 10.28
CA GLU A 25 21.36 2.24 10.76
C GLU A 25 21.57 3.45 9.87
N ASN A 26 21.76 4.63 10.46
CA ASN A 26 21.85 5.94 9.85
C ASN A 26 22.32 5.89 8.38
N ALA A 27 21.40 5.78 7.45
CA ALA A 27 21.71 5.69 6.03
C ALA A 27 22.34 7.01 5.60
N VAL A 28 23.64 6.97 5.26
CA VAL A 28 24.40 8.15 4.86
C VAL A 28 24.16 8.43 3.38
N ILE A 29 23.88 9.67 3.06
CA ILE A 29 23.78 10.12 1.68
C ILE A 29 25.18 10.33 1.11
N ASP A 30 25.50 9.63 0.01
CA ASP A 30 26.76 9.88 -0.71
C ASP A 30 26.71 11.29 -1.33
N LYS A 31 27.73 12.09 -1.06
CA LYS A 31 27.88 13.48 -1.52
C LYS A 31 27.70 13.67 -3.03
N LYS A 32 27.95 12.63 -3.83
CA LYS A 32 27.73 12.71 -5.28
C LYS A 32 26.27 12.91 -5.63
N TYR A 33 25.34 12.25 -4.89
CA TYR A 33 23.90 12.39 -5.12
C TYR A 33 23.37 13.73 -4.60
N SER A 34 23.85 14.23 -3.47
CA SER A 34 23.50 15.59 -3.01
C SER A 34 23.93 16.65 -4.05
N LYS A 35 25.13 16.50 -4.62
CA LYS A 35 25.61 17.40 -5.70
C LYS A 35 24.79 17.25 -6.99
N GLU A 36 24.42 16.03 -7.36
CA GLU A 36 23.55 15.73 -8.52
C GLU A 36 22.21 16.43 -8.38
N ILE A 37 21.53 16.25 -7.23
CA ILE A 37 20.24 16.84 -6.94
C ILE A 37 20.30 18.38 -6.95
N VAL A 38 21.26 18.97 -6.25
CA VAL A 38 21.43 20.45 -6.27
C VAL A 38 21.67 21.00 -7.66
N ARG A 39 22.51 20.33 -8.48
CA ARG A 39 22.74 20.73 -9.86
C ARG A 39 21.48 20.65 -10.70
N LEU A 40 20.73 19.57 -10.55
CA LEU A 40 19.50 19.32 -11.29
C LEU A 40 18.42 20.35 -10.91
N ALA A 41 18.22 20.59 -9.62
CA ALA A 41 17.26 21.55 -9.11
C ALA A 41 17.53 23.00 -9.61
N LYS A 42 18.81 23.35 -9.81
CA LYS A 42 19.25 24.66 -10.35
C LYS A 42 19.24 24.77 -11.87
N ALA A 43 18.85 23.72 -12.59
CA ALA A 43 18.69 23.81 -14.04
C ALA A 43 17.51 24.75 -14.37
N LYS A 44 17.68 25.72 -15.26
CA LYS A 44 16.68 26.76 -15.57
C LYS A 44 15.28 26.21 -15.84
N LYS A 45 15.18 25.09 -16.59
CA LYS A 45 13.89 24.45 -16.87
C LYS A 45 13.27 23.85 -15.60
N VAL A 46 14.08 23.30 -14.69
CA VAL A 46 13.59 22.73 -13.42
C VAL A 46 13.12 23.84 -12.47
N GLU A 47 13.88 24.95 -12.36
CA GLU A 47 13.45 26.14 -11.60
C GLU A 47 12.12 26.70 -12.14
N ALA A 48 11.98 26.78 -13.46
CA ALA A 48 10.74 27.21 -14.09
C ALA A 48 9.56 26.25 -13.81
N ALA A 49 9.82 24.93 -13.79
CA ALA A 49 8.80 23.94 -13.42
C ALA A 49 8.40 24.08 -11.95
N PHE A 50 9.36 24.30 -11.05
CA PHE A 50 9.07 24.51 -9.63
C PHE A 50 8.22 25.76 -9.40
N ALA A 51 8.55 26.88 -10.05
CA ALA A 51 7.72 28.09 -9.98
C ALA A 51 6.30 27.84 -10.49
N TYR A 52 6.14 27.09 -11.58
CA TYR A 52 4.83 26.78 -12.11
C TYR A 52 4.03 25.83 -11.22
N ILE A 53 4.66 24.89 -10.50
CA ILE A 53 3.99 24.06 -9.49
C ILE A 53 3.36 24.93 -8.40
N GLU A 54 4.05 25.99 -7.95
CA GLU A 54 3.49 26.96 -6.99
C GLU A 54 2.27 27.70 -7.55
N GLU A 55 2.34 28.12 -8.82
CA GLU A 55 1.20 28.73 -9.51
C GLU A 55 0.00 27.78 -9.63
N LEU A 56 0.25 26.48 -9.74
CA LEU A 56 -0.80 25.44 -9.86
C LEU A 56 -1.47 25.08 -8.55
N LYS A 57 -1.08 25.62 -7.39
CA LYS A 57 -1.60 25.23 -6.06
C LYS A 57 -3.13 25.11 -6.01
N ASP A 58 -3.84 26.14 -6.45
CA ASP A 58 -5.30 26.16 -6.45
C ASP A 58 -5.88 25.15 -7.45
N GLN A 59 -5.25 24.99 -8.62
CA GLN A 59 -5.69 24.01 -9.60
C GLN A 59 -5.45 22.59 -9.15
N THR A 60 -4.30 22.33 -8.52
CA THR A 60 -3.98 21.03 -7.89
C THR A 60 -5.01 20.66 -6.83
N THR A 61 -5.43 21.63 -6.02
CA THR A 61 -6.49 21.44 -5.01
C THR A 61 -7.84 21.12 -5.67
N LYS A 62 -8.19 21.79 -6.77
CA LYS A 62 -9.43 21.49 -7.52
C LYS A 62 -9.38 20.10 -8.15
N ASP A 63 -8.27 19.76 -8.80
CA ASP A 63 -8.07 18.43 -9.41
C ASP A 63 -8.16 17.33 -8.33
N HIS A 64 -7.58 17.56 -7.17
CA HIS A 64 -7.64 16.69 -6.00
C HIS A 64 -9.08 16.45 -5.51
N ILE A 65 -9.87 17.52 -5.35
CA ILE A 65 -11.29 17.42 -4.95
C ILE A 65 -12.08 16.58 -5.96
N VAL A 66 -11.95 16.88 -7.26
CA VAL A 66 -12.65 16.14 -8.31
C VAL A 66 -12.31 14.65 -8.30
N LEU A 67 -11.04 14.30 -8.10
CA LEU A 67 -10.61 12.89 -8.00
C LEU A 67 -11.14 12.21 -6.74
N THR A 68 -11.22 12.94 -5.63
CA THR A 68 -11.73 12.39 -4.36
C THR A 68 -13.22 12.07 -4.45
N GLU A 69 -14.02 12.95 -5.08
CA GLU A 69 -15.47 12.82 -5.17
C GLU A 69 -15.94 11.70 -6.12
N VAL A 70 -15.00 10.99 -6.77
CA VAL A 70 -15.29 9.76 -7.51
C VAL A 70 -14.89 8.56 -6.66
N LEU A 71 -15.87 7.90 -6.05
CA LEU A 71 -15.64 6.71 -5.22
C LEU A 71 -15.14 5.54 -6.09
N ALA A 72 -14.08 4.88 -5.64
CA ALA A 72 -13.44 3.80 -6.38
C ALA A 72 -12.94 2.69 -5.44
N PRO A 73 -13.83 1.83 -4.89
CA PRO A 73 -13.35 0.65 -4.17
C PRO A 73 -12.61 -0.32 -5.12
N PRO A 74 -11.77 -1.22 -4.59
CA PRO A 74 -11.12 -2.24 -5.42
C PRO A 74 -12.10 -2.99 -6.32
N PHE A 75 -11.75 -3.15 -7.60
CA PHE A 75 -12.56 -3.69 -8.70
C PHE A 75 -13.68 -2.77 -9.22
N LYS A 76 -13.73 -1.51 -8.79
CA LYS A 76 -14.69 -0.49 -9.21
C LYS A 76 -13.99 0.86 -9.52
N GLU A 77 -12.78 0.79 -10.04
CA GLU A 77 -11.94 1.97 -10.31
C GLU A 77 -12.21 2.63 -11.66
N ASP A 78 -13.01 2.02 -12.52
CA ASP A 78 -13.21 2.44 -13.93
C ASP A 78 -13.61 3.91 -14.06
N GLU A 79 -14.55 4.39 -13.25
CA GLU A 79 -15.03 5.76 -13.32
C GLU A 79 -13.94 6.77 -12.94
N LYS A 80 -13.24 6.54 -11.81
CA LYS A 80 -12.11 7.38 -11.42
C LYS A 80 -10.96 7.29 -12.42
N GLY A 81 -10.72 6.10 -12.99
CA GLY A 81 -9.76 5.88 -14.06
C GLY A 81 -10.04 6.75 -15.28
N VAL A 82 -11.30 6.86 -15.72
CA VAL A 82 -11.71 7.73 -16.83
C VAL A 82 -11.47 9.20 -16.48
N VAL A 83 -11.80 9.64 -15.27
CA VAL A 83 -11.54 11.02 -14.82
C VAL A 83 -10.06 11.32 -14.81
N PHE A 84 -9.23 10.45 -14.20
CA PHE A 84 -7.78 10.61 -14.16
C PHE A 84 -7.17 10.61 -15.58
N MET A 85 -7.60 9.68 -16.45
CA MET A 85 -7.17 9.63 -17.85
C MET A 85 -7.42 10.96 -18.57
N ASN A 86 -8.61 11.53 -18.42
CA ASN A 86 -8.96 12.79 -19.06
C ASN A 86 -8.12 13.96 -18.53
N MET A 87 -7.86 13.99 -17.22
CA MET A 87 -6.99 15.00 -16.60
C MET A 87 -5.55 14.86 -17.08
N LEU A 88 -5.01 13.64 -17.11
CA LEU A 88 -3.65 13.36 -17.56
C LEU A 88 -3.46 13.66 -19.06
N LYS A 89 -4.46 13.35 -19.89
CA LYS A 89 -4.48 13.74 -21.30
C LYS A 89 -4.44 15.27 -21.47
N LYS A 90 -5.23 16.00 -20.69
CA LYS A 90 -5.21 17.48 -20.69
C LYS A 90 -3.89 18.05 -20.16
N ALA A 91 -3.23 17.35 -19.22
CA ALA A 91 -1.91 17.72 -18.73
C ALA A 91 -0.82 17.57 -19.81
N GLY A 92 -1.06 16.77 -20.86
CA GLY A 92 -0.23 16.70 -22.05
C GLY A 92 0.81 15.58 -22.02
N VAL A 93 0.39 14.35 -21.72
CA VAL A 93 1.19 13.14 -22.02
C VAL A 93 1.17 12.85 -23.53
N ASP A 94 2.21 12.19 -24.03
CA ASP A 94 2.37 11.97 -25.48
C ASP A 94 1.44 10.85 -26.00
N SER A 95 1.15 9.84 -25.15
CA SER A 95 0.11 8.85 -25.37
C SER A 95 -0.50 8.39 -24.05
N ILE A 96 -1.70 7.81 -24.09
CA ILE A 96 -2.40 7.33 -22.90
C ILE A 96 -3.32 6.17 -23.28
N TRP A 97 -3.37 5.15 -22.40
CA TRP A 97 -4.24 3.99 -22.55
C TRP A 97 -4.63 3.42 -21.20
N THR A 98 -5.61 2.53 -21.21
CA THR A 98 -5.95 1.67 -20.09
C THR A 98 -5.48 0.26 -20.41
N ASP A 99 -4.83 -0.41 -19.47
CA ASP A 99 -4.41 -1.80 -19.64
C ASP A 99 -5.55 -2.79 -19.31
N LYS A 100 -5.25 -4.10 -19.43
CA LYS A 100 -6.26 -5.16 -19.26
C LYS A 100 -6.88 -5.25 -17.87
N VAL A 101 -6.22 -4.74 -16.84
CA VAL A 101 -6.71 -4.78 -15.46
C VAL A 101 -7.27 -3.45 -14.97
N GLY A 102 -7.16 -2.40 -15.80
CA GLY A 102 -7.73 -1.09 -15.50
C GLY A 102 -6.72 0.00 -15.11
N ASN A 103 -5.39 -0.28 -15.08
CA ASN A 103 -4.42 0.78 -14.87
C ASN A 103 -4.51 1.83 -15.98
N VAL A 104 -4.46 3.09 -15.62
CA VAL A 104 -4.36 4.21 -16.57
C VAL A 104 -2.90 4.58 -16.73
N ILE A 105 -2.37 4.44 -17.95
CA ILE A 105 -0.94 4.62 -18.23
C ILE A 105 -0.77 5.75 -19.23
N GLY A 106 -0.12 6.84 -18.80
CA GLY A 106 0.33 7.94 -19.64
C GLY A 106 1.81 7.82 -19.95
N LEU A 107 2.19 7.96 -21.22
CA LEU A 107 3.59 7.95 -21.67
C LEU A 107 4.07 9.38 -21.94
N LYS A 108 5.22 9.73 -21.40
CA LYS A 108 6.04 10.87 -21.82
C LYS A 108 7.31 10.32 -22.46
N LYS A 109 7.49 10.58 -23.76
CA LYS A 109 8.64 10.09 -24.53
C LYS A 109 9.93 10.79 -24.13
N GLY A 110 10.96 10.01 -23.89
CA GLY A 110 12.33 10.47 -23.72
C GLY A 110 13.01 10.79 -25.05
N THR A 111 14.24 11.28 -24.96
CA THR A 111 15.02 11.72 -26.12
C THR A 111 16.11 10.74 -26.53
N SER A 112 16.50 9.79 -25.67
CA SER A 112 17.66 8.91 -25.92
C SER A 112 17.33 7.73 -26.85
N GLY A 113 16.06 7.32 -26.94
CA GLY A 113 15.68 6.10 -27.66
C GLY A 113 16.18 4.80 -26.99
N THR A 114 16.70 4.88 -25.75
CA THR A 114 17.12 3.69 -24.97
C THR A 114 15.91 2.91 -24.52
N SER A 115 16.03 1.58 -24.46
CA SER A 115 15.01 0.72 -23.84
C SER A 115 14.89 0.98 -22.34
N GLY A 116 13.77 0.60 -21.78
CA GLY A 116 13.48 0.69 -20.34
C GLY A 116 12.76 1.97 -19.96
N TYR A 117 11.72 1.78 -19.14
CA TYR A 117 10.86 2.85 -18.63
C TYR A 117 11.21 3.22 -17.19
N VAL A 118 11.10 4.48 -16.85
CA VAL A 118 10.98 4.94 -15.46
C VAL A 118 9.50 5.16 -15.18
N GLY A 119 8.94 4.37 -14.25
CA GLY A 119 7.55 4.51 -13.84
C GLY A 119 7.40 5.41 -12.62
N ILE A 120 6.30 6.18 -12.60
CA ILE A 120 5.83 6.87 -11.40
C ILE A 120 4.33 6.69 -11.29
N ASP A 121 3.85 6.32 -10.09
CA ASP A 121 2.44 6.00 -9.88
C ASP A 121 1.84 6.55 -8.59
N ALA A 122 0.51 6.56 -8.58
CA ALA A 122 -0.37 6.69 -7.44
C ALA A 122 -1.57 5.76 -7.66
N HIS A 123 -2.23 5.28 -6.58
CA HIS A 123 -3.35 4.37 -6.78
C HIS A 123 -4.70 5.07 -6.91
N LEU A 124 -5.58 4.47 -7.73
CA LEU A 124 -6.93 4.98 -8.02
C LEU A 124 -7.94 4.57 -6.95
N ASP A 125 -7.76 3.38 -6.39
CA ASP A 125 -8.72 2.79 -5.47
C ASP A 125 -8.63 3.38 -4.05
N VAL A 126 -9.69 3.15 -3.28
CA VAL A 126 -9.81 3.54 -1.86
C VAL A 126 -10.43 2.39 -1.08
N VAL A 127 -10.14 2.29 0.23
CA VAL A 127 -10.63 1.19 1.10
C VAL A 127 -12.14 1.20 1.33
N PHE A 128 -12.85 2.25 0.93
CA PHE A 128 -14.24 2.46 1.28
C PHE A 128 -15.19 1.71 0.34
N PRO A 129 -16.24 1.03 0.87
CA PRO A 129 -17.19 0.29 0.04
C PRO A 129 -18.10 1.21 -0.78
N GLU A 130 -18.75 0.62 -1.80
CA GLU A 130 -19.79 1.30 -2.60
C GLU A 130 -20.86 1.93 -1.68
N GLY A 131 -21.31 3.14 -2.06
CA GLY A 131 -22.29 3.91 -1.29
C GLY A 131 -21.69 4.78 -0.18
N THR A 132 -20.38 4.78 0.03
CA THR A 132 -19.73 5.72 0.95
C THR A 132 -19.80 7.15 0.39
N ASP A 133 -20.22 8.11 1.20
CA ASP A 133 -20.19 9.54 0.85
C ASP A 133 -18.76 10.05 0.86
N VAL A 134 -18.23 10.34 -0.32
CA VAL A 134 -16.89 10.93 -0.54
C VAL A 134 -16.93 12.41 -0.90
N THR A 135 -18.07 13.08 -0.69
CA THR A 135 -18.22 14.52 -0.92
C THR A 135 -17.22 15.29 -0.04
N VAL A 136 -16.40 16.12 -0.67
CA VAL A 136 -15.35 16.88 0.03
C VAL A 136 -15.95 18.05 0.78
N LYS A 137 -15.72 18.09 2.08
CA LYS A 137 -16.10 19.21 2.97
C LYS A 137 -14.88 20.06 3.28
N LYS A 138 -14.89 21.33 2.83
CA LYS A 138 -13.83 22.30 3.13
C LYS A 138 -14.15 23.06 4.41
N VAL A 139 -13.23 23.00 5.40
CA VAL A 139 -13.32 23.73 6.67
C VAL A 139 -12.02 24.52 6.86
N GLY A 140 -12.04 25.82 6.56
CA GLY A 140 -10.81 26.60 6.42
C GLY A 140 -9.94 26.03 5.29
N ASP A 141 -8.68 25.71 5.60
CA ASP A 141 -7.75 25.11 4.67
C ASP A 141 -7.79 23.57 4.68
N THR A 142 -8.62 22.99 5.55
CA THR A 142 -8.74 21.53 5.68
C THR A 142 -9.82 20.99 4.74
N LEU A 143 -9.45 20.01 3.94
CA LEU A 143 -10.34 19.17 3.14
C LEU A 143 -10.65 17.89 3.92
N LYS A 144 -11.90 17.49 3.99
CA LYS A 144 -12.37 16.32 4.72
C LYS A 144 -13.23 15.44 3.81
N ALA A 145 -12.78 14.24 3.53
CA ALA A 145 -13.53 13.19 2.86
C ALA A 145 -12.79 11.85 2.99
N PRO A 146 -13.48 10.72 2.95
CA PRO A 146 -12.85 9.42 2.82
C PRO A 146 -11.99 9.33 1.55
N GLY A 147 -10.73 8.88 1.66
CA GLY A 147 -9.78 8.77 0.54
C GLY A 147 -9.16 10.09 0.07
N ILE A 148 -9.36 11.19 0.83
CA ILE A 148 -8.82 12.51 0.47
C ILE A 148 -7.29 12.55 0.53
N GLY A 149 -6.66 11.76 1.41
CA GLY A 149 -5.23 11.68 1.59
C GLY A 149 -4.65 10.42 0.97
N ASP A 150 -5.40 9.34 0.99
CA ASP A 150 -5.00 8.01 0.56
C ASP A 150 -5.92 7.53 -0.58
N ASP A 151 -5.54 7.64 -1.90
CA ASP A 151 -4.30 8.25 -2.37
C ASP A 151 -4.59 9.36 -3.42
N THR A 152 -5.80 9.95 -3.39
CA THR A 152 -6.23 10.91 -4.42
C THR A 152 -5.36 12.17 -4.48
N ARG A 153 -4.67 12.53 -3.38
CA ARG A 153 -3.70 13.62 -3.42
C ARG A 153 -2.50 13.31 -4.30
N ALA A 154 -1.99 12.07 -4.25
CA ALA A 154 -0.87 11.67 -5.08
C ALA A 154 -1.25 11.65 -6.58
N LEU A 155 -2.46 11.25 -6.92
CA LEU A 155 -2.97 11.37 -8.30
C LEU A 155 -2.94 12.83 -8.79
N ALA A 156 -3.35 13.78 -7.96
CA ALA A 156 -3.29 15.21 -8.28
C ALA A 156 -1.84 15.70 -8.42
N ASN A 157 -0.91 15.17 -7.61
CA ASN A 157 0.53 15.47 -7.73
C ASN A 157 1.07 15.04 -9.10
N LEU A 158 0.70 13.85 -9.59
CA LEU A 158 1.11 13.36 -10.91
C LEU A 158 0.64 14.28 -12.03
N ILE A 159 -0.61 14.73 -11.98
CA ILE A 159 -1.19 15.66 -12.97
C ILE A 159 -0.42 16.99 -12.96
N SER A 160 -0.16 17.56 -11.78
CA SER A 160 0.55 18.81 -11.62
C SER A 160 2.01 18.72 -12.09
N MET A 161 2.67 17.58 -11.81
CA MET A 161 4.02 17.29 -12.28
C MET A 161 4.07 17.30 -13.83
N VAL A 162 3.15 16.62 -14.51
CA VAL A 162 3.10 16.58 -15.99
C VAL A 162 2.83 17.96 -16.56
N LYS A 163 1.90 18.73 -15.99
CA LYS A 163 1.64 20.14 -16.39
C LYS A 163 2.91 20.99 -16.28
N ALA A 164 3.66 20.85 -15.18
CA ALA A 164 4.88 21.61 -14.95
C ALA A 164 6.00 21.21 -15.91
N MET A 165 6.17 19.91 -16.19
CA MET A 165 7.13 19.44 -17.20
C MET A 165 6.84 20.05 -18.57
N ASN A 166 5.59 20.07 -19.01
CA ASN A 166 5.22 20.63 -20.30
C ASN A 166 5.38 22.15 -20.36
N LYS A 167 4.99 22.86 -19.29
CA LYS A 167 5.12 24.31 -19.21
C LYS A 167 6.59 24.77 -19.30
N ALA A 168 7.49 24.03 -18.69
CA ALA A 168 8.92 24.31 -18.68
C ALA A 168 9.69 23.65 -19.83
N ASP A 169 9.00 23.01 -20.77
CA ASP A 169 9.62 22.23 -21.87
C ASP A 169 10.69 21.25 -21.35
N ILE A 170 10.38 20.54 -20.28
CA ILE A 170 11.24 19.50 -19.74
C ILE A 170 11.08 18.23 -20.57
N LYS A 171 12.21 17.72 -21.05
CA LYS A 171 12.35 16.39 -21.66
C LYS A 171 13.26 15.53 -20.80
N THR A 172 12.98 14.24 -20.74
CA THR A 172 13.83 13.25 -20.09
C THR A 172 14.67 12.48 -21.11
N GLU A 173 15.75 11.87 -20.66
CA GLU A 173 16.52 10.96 -21.53
C GLU A 173 15.73 9.67 -21.75
N LYS A 174 15.22 9.04 -20.68
CA LYS A 174 14.38 7.83 -20.74
C LYS A 174 12.90 8.18 -20.86
N ASP A 175 12.15 7.24 -21.41
CA ASP A 175 10.69 7.29 -21.42
C ASP A 175 10.12 7.21 -19.99
N LEU A 176 9.07 8.00 -19.70
CA LEU A 176 8.36 7.99 -18.43
C LEU A 176 6.96 7.37 -18.58
N LEU A 177 6.60 6.49 -17.65
CA LEU A 177 5.23 6.05 -17.44
C LEU A 177 4.64 6.76 -16.22
N ILE A 178 3.57 7.49 -16.43
CA ILE A 178 2.78 8.15 -15.37
C ILE A 178 1.51 7.32 -15.20
N VAL A 179 1.34 6.68 -14.04
CA VAL A 179 0.35 5.61 -13.89
C VAL A 179 -0.61 5.89 -12.75
N GLY A 180 -1.91 5.77 -13.04
CA GLY A 180 -2.94 5.56 -12.03
C GLY A 180 -3.17 4.06 -11.89
N THR A 181 -2.73 3.47 -10.79
CA THR A 181 -2.80 2.02 -10.59
C THR A 181 -4.10 1.58 -9.95
N VAL A 182 -4.51 0.34 -10.18
CA VAL A 182 -5.73 -0.25 -9.63
C VAL A 182 -5.42 -1.34 -8.62
N GLY A 183 -6.27 -1.45 -7.60
CA GLY A 183 -6.23 -2.55 -6.64
C GLY A 183 -5.00 -2.52 -5.74
N GLU A 184 -4.56 -1.34 -5.31
CA GLU A 184 -3.59 -1.23 -4.24
C GLU A 184 -4.19 -1.72 -2.94
N GLU A 185 -5.43 -1.35 -2.66
CA GLU A 185 -6.08 -1.55 -1.38
C GLU A 185 -6.70 -2.94 -1.18
N GLY A 186 -6.63 -3.42 0.05
CA GLY A 186 -7.38 -4.55 0.56
C GLY A 186 -7.30 -5.82 -0.31
N LEU A 187 -8.46 -6.23 -0.84
CA LEU A 187 -8.59 -7.40 -1.70
C LEU A 187 -8.18 -7.16 -3.16
N GLY A 188 -7.86 -5.92 -3.52
CA GLY A 188 -7.26 -5.57 -4.81
C GLY A 188 -5.88 -6.19 -5.00
N ASP A 189 -5.17 -6.43 -3.88
CA ASP A 189 -3.97 -7.28 -3.78
C ASP A 189 -2.87 -6.90 -4.78
N LEU A 190 -2.68 -5.60 -5.00
CA LEU A 190 -1.72 -5.03 -5.95
C LEU A 190 -1.91 -5.53 -7.40
N ARG A 191 -3.15 -5.83 -7.82
CA ARG A 191 -3.38 -6.44 -9.14
C ARG A 191 -2.87 -5.59 -10.30
N GLY A 192 -2.93 -4.27 -10.18
CA GLY A 192 -2.38 -3.35 -11.16
C GLY A 192 -0.89 -3.51 -11.33
N MET A 193 -0.16 -3.49 -10.23
CA MET A 193 1.29 -3.67 -10.21
C MET A 193 1.71 -5.08 -10.63
N LYS A 194 0.97 -6.10 -10.19
CA LYS A 194 1.22 -7.49 -10.64
C LYS A 194 1.11 -7.60 -12.16
N TYR A 195 0.12 -6.97 -12.77
CA TYR A 195 -0.03 -6.96 -14.21
C TYR A 195 1.14 -6.23 -14.90
N ILE A 196 1.48 -5.03 -14.44
CA ILE A 196 2.58 -4.23 -15.03
C ILE A 196 3.89 -5.01 -15.02
N PHE A 197 4.25 -5.64 -13.92
CA PHE A 197 5.55 -6.28 -13.75
C PHE A 197 5.62 -7.75 -14.17
N ASN A 198 4.49 -8.44 -14.40
CA ASN A 198 4.48 -9.85 -14.76
C ASN A 198 3.90 -10.14 -16.15
N GLU A 199 2.99 -9.29 -16.67
CA GLU A 199 2.15 -9.64 -17.81
C GLU A 199 2.12 -8.59 -18.91
N SER A 200 2.41 -7.32 -18.61
CA SER A 200 2.27 -6.21 -19.57
C SER A 200 3.29 -6.25 -20.71
N GLY A 201 4.43 -6.90 -20.50
CA GLY A 201 5.57 -6.87 -21.43
C GLY A 201 6.35 -5.55 -21.43
N LEU A 202 6.04 -4.61 -20.54
CA LEU A 202 6.79 -3.37 -20.37
C LEU A 202 8.15 -3.65 -19.71
N ASP A 203 9.22 -3.10 -20.29
CA ASP A 203 10.58 -3.18 -19.74
C ASP A 203 10.79 -2.04 -18.73
N ILE A 204 10.66 -2.33 -17.45
CA ILE A 204 10.70 -1.32 -16.36
C ILE A 204 12.07 -1.31 -15.71
N ASP A 205 12.79 -0.18 -15.83
CA ASP A 205 14.11 0.02 -15.20
C ASP A 205 14.00 0.39 -13.72
N SER A 206 13.00 1.19 -13.37
CA SER A 206 12.79 1.65 -12.00
C SER A 206 11.39 2.19 -11.78
N TRP A 207 10.98 2.25 -10.50
CA TRP A 207 9.62 2.64 -10.14
C TRP A 207 9.61 3.60 -8.94
N ILE A 208 8.76 4.62 -9.00
CA ILE A 208 8.53 5.58 -7.93
C ILE A 208 7.03 5.55 -7.63
N ALA A 209 6.63 5.04 -6.46
CA ALA A 209 5.25 5.18 -6.00
C ALA A 209 5.13 6.44 -5.13
N ILE A 210 4.00 7.13 -5.24
CA ILE A 210 3.63 8.18 -4.29
C ILE A 210 2.42 7.62 -3.53
N ASP A 211 2.53 7.54 -2.19
CA ASP A 211 1.45 6.94 -1.39
C ASP A 211 1.54 7.44 0.05
N GLY A 212 0.50 8.10 0.50
CA GLY A 212 0.33 8.57 1.88
C GLY A 212 1.55 9.28 2.49
N GLY A 213 1.42 9.77 3.70
CA GLY A 213 2.53 10.20 4.53
C GLY A 213 3.19 11.55 4.18
N SER A 214 4.16 11.92 5.01
CA SER A 214 4.92 13.16 4.89
C SER A 214 6.05 13.06 3.86
N MET A 215 6.57 14.19 3.45
CA MET A 215 7.70 14.34 2.51
C MET A 215 8.97 13.56 2.93
N GLY A 216 9.21 13.40 4.24
CA GLY A 216 10.39 12.68 4.73
C GLY A 216 10.31 11.15 4.59
N ARG A 217 9.12 10.60 4.36
CA ARG A 217 8.93 9.15 4.25
C ARG A 217 9.46 8.62 2.93
N ILE A 218 10.32 7.61 3.01
CA ILE A 218 10.84 6.86 1.87
C ILE A 218 10.77 5.37 2.23
N SER A 219 9.89 4.62 1.59
CA SER A 219 9.91 3.16 1.72
C SER A 219 10.78 2.59 0.61
N ASN A 220 11.80 1.82 1.01
CA ASN A 220 12.69 1.06 0.13
C ASN A 220 12.56 -0.45 0.35
N ALA A 221 11.58 -0.84 1.17
CA ALA A 221 11.30 -2.22 1.51
C ALA A 221 9.79 -2.50 1.54
N GLY A 222 9.40 -3.65 1.03
CA GLY A 222 8.03 -4.15 1.03
C GLY A 222 7.75 -5.07 2.23
N LEU A 223 6.65 -4.83 2.95
CA LEU A 223 6.11 -5.76 3.93
C LEU A 223 5.23 -6.77 3.20
N GLY A 224 5.66 -8.03 3.20
CA GLY A 224 4.88 -9.11 2.58
C GLY A 224 3.68 -9.52 3.42
N SER A 225 2.61 -9.93 2.71
CA SER A 225 1.43 -10.52 3.35
C SER A 225 0.84 -11.63 2.50
N LYS A 226 0.39 -12.70 3.18
CA LYS A 226 -0.42 -13.76 2.55
C LYS A 226 -1.74 -13.86 3.30
N ARG A 227 -2.81 -13.86 2.55
CA ARG A 227 -4.18 -13.89 3.09
C ARG A 227 -4.91 -15.11 2.57
N TYR A 228 -5.59 -15.81 3.46
CA TYR A 228 -6.34 -17.01 3.13
C TYR A 228 -7.75 -16.96 3.73
N LYS A 229 -8.70 -17.44 2.95
CA LYS A 229 -10.00 -17.91 3.47
C LYS A 229 -9.93 -19.43 3.61
N VAL A 230 -10.02 -19.91 4.83
CA VAL A 230 -10.17 -21.34 5.15
C VAL A 230 -11.67 -21.63 5.21
N LEU A 231 -12.18 -22.42 4.27
CA LEU A 231 -13.58 -22.77 4.19
C LEU A 231 -13.74 -24.24 4.54
N VAL A 232 -14.50 -24.55 5.60
CA VAL A 232 -14.82 -25.91 6.05
C VAL A 232 -16.27 -26.21 5.69
N LYS A 233 -16.52 -27.33 5.01
CA LYS A 233 -17.85 -27.75 4.55
C LYS A 233 -18.27 -29.07 5.18
N GLY A 234 -19.55 -29.22 5.45
CA GLY A 234 -20.17 -30.44 5.97
C GLY A 234 -21.58 -30.60 5.45
N LYS A 235 -22.26 -31.68 5.86
CA LYS A 235 -23.59 -32.03 5.35
C LYS A 235 -24.71 -31.11 5.85
N GLY A 236 -24.53 -30.55 7.05
CA GLY A 236 -25.59 -29.79 7.72
C GLY A 236 -26.76 -30.65 8.22
N GLY A 237 -27.59 -30.10 9.08
CA GLY A 237 -28.73 -30.81 9.57
C GLY A 237 -29.38 -30.21 10.84
N HIS A 238 -30.47 -30.81 11.30
CA HIS A 238 -31.11 -30.39 12.53
C HIS A 238 -30.27 -30.81 13.74
N SER A 239 -29.94 -29.88 14.64
CA SER A 239 -28.99 -30.12 15.75
C SER A 239 -29.36 -31.32 16.65
N TRP A 240 -30.63 -31.58 16.88
CA TRP A 240 -31.10 -32.73 17.63
C TRP A 240 -31.27 -34.00 16.78
N GLY A 241 -32.01 -33.91 15.66
CA GLY A 241 -32.34 -35.07 14.84
C GLY A 241 -31.17 -35.65 14.08
N ALA A 242 -30.19 -34.83 13.75
CA ALA A 242 -28.95 -35.20 13.07
C ALA A 242 -27.73 -35.17 14.01
N PHE A 243 -27.95 -35.29 15.32
CA PHE A 243 -26.86 -35.28 16.29
C PHE A 243 -25.82 -36.36 15.99
N GLY A 244 -24.56 -35.97 16.04
CA GLY A 244 -23.40 -36.81 15.69
C GLY A 244 -22.87 -36.59 14.26
N LEU A 245 -23.58 -35.85 13.37
CA LEU A 245 -22.98 -35.39 12.11
C LEU A 245 -21.79 -34.46 12.36
N ALA A 246 -20.81 -34.56 11.49
CA ALA A 246 -19.67 -33.66 11.53
C ALA A 246 -20.12 -32.19 11.41
N ASN A 247 -19.60 -31.33 12.30
CA ASN A 247 -20.00 -29.95 12.42
C ASN A 247 -18.84 -29.03 11.97
N PRO A 248 -18.98 -28.29 10.86
CA PRO A 248 -17.96 -27.37 10.37
C PRO A 248 -17.47 -26.33 11.38
N HIS A 249 -18.34 -25.82 12.27
CA HIS A 249 -17.91 -24.89 13.32
C HIS A 249 -16.97 -25.55 14.35
N HIS A 250 -17.29 -26.80 14.75
CA HIS A 250 -16.43 -27.53 15.68
C HIS A 250 -15.07 -27.87 15.04
N ALA A 251 -15.08 -28.25 13.76
CA ALA A 251 -13.85 -28.52 13.02
C ALA A 251 -13.02 -27.25 12.85
N LEU A 252 -13.64 -26.11 12.48
CA LEU A 252 -12.95 -24.83 12.36
C LEU A 252 -12.36 -24.36 13.70
N GLY A 253 -13.07 -24.57 14.82
CA GLY A 253 -12.56 -24.26 16.16
C GLY A 253 -11.24 -24.99 16.46
N LYS A 254 -11.14 -26.30 16.07
CA LYS A 254 -9.88 -27.04 16.17
C LYS A 254 -8.78 -26.50 15.24
N VAL A 255 -9.15 -26.09 14.02
CA VAL A 255 -8.22 -25.47 13.08
C VAL A 255 -7.62 -24.19 13.67
N ILE A 256 -8.48 -23.33 14.25
CA ILE A 256 -8.03 -22.06 14.86
C ILE A 256 -7.08 -22.34 16.03
N ASP A 257 -7.40 -23.30 16.90
CA ASP A 257 -6.58 -23.66 18.06
C ASP A 257 -5.21 -24.21 17.62
N GLU A 258 -5.19 -25.17 16.68
CA GLU A 258 -3.95 -25.75 16.17
C GLU A 258 -3.07 -24.71 15.46
N PHE A 259 -3.66 -23.92 14.57
CA PHE A 259 -2.94 -22.86 13.85
C PHE A 259 -2.40 -21.80 14.81
N SER A 260 -3.23 -21.31 15.73
CA SER A 260 -2.80 -20.27 16.67
C SER A 260 -1.63 -20.70 17.55
N LYS A 261 -1.65 -21.95 18.04
CA LYS A 261 -0.56 -22.51 18.84
C LYS A 261 0.74 -22.64 18.03
N ALA A 262 0.64 -23.24 16.84
CA ALA A 262 1.82 -23.43 15.98
C ALA A 262 2.41 -22.10 15.51
N ALA A 263 1.56 -21.17 15.05
CA ALA A 263 1.97 -19.86 14.61
C ALA A 263 2.55 -19.01 15.74
N TRP A 264 1.96 -19.06 16.95
CA TRP A 264 2.51 -18.38 18.11
C TRP A 264 3.90 -18.89 18.48
N THR A 265 4.08 -20.23 18.52
CA THR A 265 5.38 -20.85 18.78
C THR A 265 6.44 -20.38 17.78
N TYR A 266 6.07 -20.33 16.49
CA TYR A 266 6.96 -19.89 15.43
C TYR A 266 7.29 -18.38 15.56
N THR A 267 6.28 -17.52 15.73
CA THR A 267 6.47 -16.06 15.75
C THR A 267 7.10 -15.54 17.03
N SER A 268 7.11 -16.32 18.12
CA SER A 268 7.78 -16.01 19.39
C SER A 268 9.27 -16.39 19.39
N GLY A 269 9.77 -17.04 18.33
CA GLY A 269 11.18 -17.39 18.18
C GLY A 269 12.05 -16.17 17.82
N ASP A 270 13.36 -16.38 17.82
CA ASP A 270 14.33 -15.39 17.34
C ASP A 270 14.38 -15.38 15.81
N ILE A 271 13.38 -14.78 15.20
CA ILE A 271 13.22 -14.69 13.76
C ILE A 271 12.88 -13.24 13.35
N PRO A 272 13.13 -12.86 12.09
CA PRO A 272 12.61 -11.61 11.53
C PRO A 272 11.11 -11.44 11.79
N LYS A 273 10.70 -10.22 12.15
CA LYS A 273 9.32 -9.92 12.55
C LYS A 273 8.30 -10.56 11.62
N THR A 274 7.52 -11.46 12.19
CA THR A 274 6.45 -12.20 11.52
C THR A 274 5.20 -12.13 12.39
N SER A 275 4.03 -12.03 11.79
CA SER A 275 2.75 -11.93 12.49
C SER A 275 1.67 -12.72 11.79
N PHE A 276 0.63 -13.08 12.54
CA PHE A 276 -0.58 -13.71 12.04
C PHE A 276 -1.80 -13.16 12.75
N ASN A 277 -2.95 -13.24 12.09
CA ASN A 277 -4.22 -12.84 12.66
C ASN A 277 -5.37 -13.62 12.01
N VAL A 278 -6.26 -14.19 12.82
CA VAL A 278 -7.57 -14.65 12.36
C VAL A 278 -8.53 -13.47 12.51
N GLY A 279 -8.74 -12.75 11.41
CA GLY A 279 -9.43 -11.46 11.44
C GLY A 279 -10.95 -11.56 11.35
N ARG A 280 -11.45 -12.58 10.65
CA ARG A 280 -12.89 -12.78 10.44
C ARG A 280 -13.24 -14.26 10.54
N ILE A 281 -14.41 -14.55 11.10
CA ILE A 281 -15.00 -15.90 11.21
C ILE A 281 -16.48 -15.78 10.85
N GLY A 282 -17.01 -16.78 10.14
CA GLY A 282 -18.42 -16.80 9.79
C GLY A 282 -18.94 -18.19 9.42
N GLY A 283 -20.22 -18.24 9.04
CA GLY A 283 -20.95 -19.44 8.66
C GLY A 283 -22.14 -19.73 9.54
N GLY A 284 -22.89 -20.79 9.19
CA GLY A 284 -24.11 -21.20 9.87
C GLY A 284 -25.31 -20.31 9.53
N THR A 285 -26.52 -20.81 9.88
CA THR A 285 -27.79 -20.12 9.57
C THR A 285 -28.69 -19.99 10.78
N SER A 286 -28.62 -20.92 11.74
CA SER A 286 -29.47 -20.93 12.90
C SER A 286 -28.81 -21.69 14.06
N VAL A 287 -29.13 -21.30 15.32
CA VAL A 287 -28.57 -21.92 16.53
C VAL A 287 -28.94 -23.40 16.68
N ASN A 288 -30.06 -23.84 16.12
CA ASN A 288 -30.53 -25.23 16.20
C ASN A 288 -30.24 -26.04 14.91
N SER A 289 -29.29 -25.59 14.09
CA SER A 289 -28.80 -26.26 12.90
C SER A 289 -27.32 -26.61 13.01
N ILE A 290 -26.96 -27.83 12.61
CA ILE A 290 -25.57 -28.15 12.28
C ILE A 290 -25.26 -27.40 10.97
N PRO A 291 -24.26 -26.52 10.93
CA PRO A 291 -23.96 -25.74 9.73
C PRO A 291 -23.47 -26.62 8.57
N PHE A 292 -23.74 -26.21 7.35
CA PHE A 292 -23.17 -26.83 6.16
C PHE A 292 -21.81 -26.20 5.76
N GLU A 293 -21.50 -25.02 6.32
CA GLU A 293 -20.19 -24.37 6.13
C GLU A 293 -19.79 -23.55 7.35
N SER A 294 -18.49 -23.40 7.50
CA SER A 294 -17.82 -22.47 8.43
C SER A 294 -16.54 -21.98 7.82
N TRP A 295 -16.17 -20.73 8.03
CA TRP A 295 -14.97 -20.17 7.45
C TRP A 295 -14.26 -19.19 8.38
N MET A 296 -12.95 -19.03 8.17
CA MET A 296 -12.15 -17.95 8.72
C MET A 296 -11.32 -17.28 7.64
N GLU A 297 -10.98 -16.00 7.85
CA GLU A 297 -10.01 -15.26 7.05
C GLU A 297 -8.79 -14.95 7.91
N VAL A 298 -7.62 -15.26 7.34
CA VAL A 298 -6.32 -15.17 8.02
C VAL A 298 -5.44 -14.19 7.27
N ASP A 299 -4.81 -13.24 8.00
CA ASP A 299 -3.76 -12.35 7.51
C ASP A 299 -2.42 -12.77 8.16
N MET A 300 -1.42 -13.04 7.34
CA MET A 300 -0.07 -13.38 7.77
C MET A 300 0.90 -12.40 7.14
N ARG A 301 1.81 -11.83 7.93
CA ARG A 301 2.78 -10.83 7.45
C ARG A 301 4.19 -11.15 7.90
N ALA A 302 5.18 -10.89 7.04
CA ALA A 302 6.57 -11.02 7.37
C ALA A 302 7.45 -10.02 6.60
N ILE A 303 8.56 -9.61 7.20
CA ILE A 303 9.57 -8.78 6.54
C ILE A 303 10.50 -9.61 5.65
N SER A 304 10.59 -10.91 5.87
CA SER A 304 11.40 -11.86 5.11
C SER A 304 10.51 -12.73 4.21
N PRO A 305 10.85 -12.93 2.92
CA PRO A 305 10.15 -13.86 2.05
C PRO A 305 10.10 -15.28 2.64
N LYS A 306 11.23 -15.76 3.17
CA LYS A 306 11.33 -17.09 3.81
C LYS A 306 10.34 -17.26 4.96
N ASN A 307 10.28 -16.28 5.87
CA ASN A 307 9.35 -16.35 7.01
C ASN A 307 7.88 -16.25 6.59
N LEU A 308 7.61 -15.54 5.48
CA LEU A 308 6.26 -15.47 4.91
C LEU A 308 5.82 -16.82 4.34
N ASP A 309 6.74 -17.56 3.71
CA ASP A 309 6.48 -18.92 3.21
C ASP A 309 6.32 -19.92 4.36
N GLU A 310 7.16 -19.81 5.38
CA GLU A 310 7.10 -20.70 6.56
C GLU A 310 5.80 -20.55 7.36
N ILE A 311 5.31 -19.32 7.59
CA ILE A 311 4.03 -19.12 8.30
C ILE A 311 2.84 -19.59 7.45
N GLU A 312 2.91 -19.48 6.11
CA GLU A 312 1.92 -20.04 5.20
C GLU A 312 1.86 -21.58 5.31
N GLU A 313 3.01 -22.24 5.34
CA GLU A 313 3.07 -23.70 5.48
C GLU A 313 2.58 -24.16 6.88
N ILE A 314 2.81 -23.38 7.92
CA ILE A 314 2.23 -23.62 9.24
C ILE A 314 0.70 -23.59 9.16
N LEU A 315 0.10 -22.62 8.48
CA LEU A 315 -1.35 -22.58 8.26
C LEU A 315 -1.85 -23.83 7.55
N LYS A 316 -1.24 -24.17 6.41
CA LYS A 316 -1.66 -25.34 5.59
C LYS A 316 -1.57 -26.64 6.37
N THR A 317 -0.48 -26.83 7.08
CA THR A 317 -0.23 -28.02 7.90
C THR A 317 -1.21 -28.12 9.07
N SER A 318 -1.47 -27.01 9.76
CA SER A 318 -2.41 -26.94 10.87
C SER A 318 -3.84 -27.26 10.42
N VAL A 319 -4.28 -26.71 9.30
CA VAL A 319 -5.61 -27.01 8.72
C VAL A 319 -5.73 -28.49 8.40
N LYS A 320 -4.75 -29.06 7.68
CA LYS A 320 -4.74 -30.48 7.31
C LYS A 320 -4.79 -31.39 8.53
N LYS A 321 -3.96 -31.13 9.54
CA LYS A 321 -3.87 -31.90 10.78
C LYS A 321 -5.19 -31.83 11.55
N ALA A 322 -5.69 -30.64 11.83
CA ALA A 322 -6.88 -30.44 12.65
C ALA A 322 -8.14 -31.05 12.02
N ILE A 323 -8.30 -30.96 10.69
CA ILE A 323 -9.42 -31.58 9.98
C ILE A 323 -9.31 -33.10 10.01
N ALA A 324 -8.12 -33.69 9.80
CA ALA A 324 -7.92 -35.11 9.88
C ALA A 324 -8.25 -35.66 11.29
N GLU A 325 -7.76 -35.01 12.35
CA GLU A 325 -8.03 -35.38 13.73
C GLU A 325 -9.55 -35.24 14.07
N TYR A 326 -10.20 -34.17 13.54
CA TYR A 326 -11.63 -34.00 13.75
C TYR A 326 -12.43 -35.12 13.07
N ASN A 327 -12.15 -35.46 11.85
CA ASN A 327 -12.85 -36.53 11.12
C ASN A 327 -12.62 -37.92 11.79
N ALA A 328 -11.44 -38.13 12.36
CA ALA A 328 -11.11 -39.36 13.09
C ALA A 328 -11.77 -39.45 14.50
N SER A 329 -12.46 -38.41 14.98
CA SER A 329 -13.04 -38.37 16.34
C SER A 329 -14.36 -39.13 16.52
N GLY A 330 -14.80 -39.88 15.52
CA GLY A 330 -16.02 -40.71 15.57
C GLY A 330 -17.28 -39.93 15.16
N VAL A 331 -17.16 -38.79 14.51
CA VAL A 331 -18.29 -38.06 13.90
C VAL A 331 -18.86 -38.86 12.72
N LYS A 332 -20.17 -38.71 12.48
CA LYS A 332 -20.81 -39.27 11.30
C LYS A 332 -20.63 -38.34 10.13
N ASP A 333 -20.25 -38.91 9.00
CA ASP A 333 -19.74 -38.18 7.82
C ASP A 333 -18.48 -37.35 8.16
N GLU A 334 -17.79 -36.84 7.12
CA GLU A 334 -16.60 -36.06 7.28
C GLU A 334 -16.85 -34.62 6.86
N VAL A 335 -16.11 -33.68 7.45
CA VAL A 335 -15.97 -32.35 6.89
C VAL A 335 -14.86 -32.35 5.84
N THR A 336 -15.01 -31.48 4.82
CA THR A 336 -13.96 -31.15 3.85
C THR A 336 -13.50 -29.72 4.08
N TYR A 337 -12.37 -29.35 3.48
CA TYR A 337 -11.90 -27.96 3.54
C TYR A 337 -11.33 -27.49 2.20
N GLU A 338 -11.36 -26.17 2.01
CA GLU A 338 -10.72 -25.46 0.93
C GLU A 338 -9.84 -24.37 1.51
N LEU A 339 -8.62 -24.20 0.96
CA LEU A 339 -7.72 -23.10 1.23
C LEU A 339 -7.75 -22.14 0.02
N ILE A 340 -8.44 -21.03 0.16
CA ILE A 340 -8.61 -20.04 -0.90
C ILE A 340 -7.65 -18.88 -0.60
N LYS A 341 -6.62 -18.71 -1.42
CA LYS A 341 -5.72 -17.56 -1.30
C LYS A 341 -6.45 -16.32 -1.77
N ILE A 342 -6.62 -15.33 -0.89
CA ILE A 342 -7.32 -14.07 -1.15
C ILE A 342 -6.40 -12.85 -1.14
N GLY A 343 -5.09 -13.06 -0.95
CA GLY A 343 -4.07 -12.04 -1.05
C GLY A 343 -2.67 -12.64 -1.00
N ASP A 344 -1.75 -12.07 -1.81
CA ASP A 344 -0.35 -12.49 -1.89
C ASP A 344 0.52 -11.30 -2.29
N ARG A 345 0.98 -10.54 -1.30
CA ARG A 345 1.92 -9.44 -1.50
C ARG A 345 3.33 -9.92 -1.12
N PRO A 346 4.29 -9.93 -2.04
CA PRO A 346 5.64 -10.36 -1.73
C PRO A 346 6.33 -9.35 -0.80
N SER A 347 7.28 -9.84 0.00
CA SER A 347 8.23 -8.99 0.73
C SER A 347 9.53 -8.84 -0.05
N GLY A 348 10.29 -7.81 0.27
CA GLY A 348 11.61 -7.56 -0.29
C GLY A 348 12.21 -6.29 0.30
N GLU A 349 13.51 -6.09 0.07
CA GLU A 349 14.23 -4.92 0.55
C GLU A 349 15.34 -4.56 -0.43
N LEU A 350 15.47 -3.26 -0.70
CA LEU A 350 16.53 -2.71 -1.50
C LEU A 350 17.53 -1.98 -0.61
N SER A 351 18.84 -2.13 -0.90
CA SER A 351 19.87 -1.41 -0.16
C SER A 351 19.70 0.10 -0.26
N HIS A 352 19.95 0.79 0.85
CA HIS A 352 19.98 2.25 0.86
C HIS A 352 21.10 2.84 -0.05
N THR A 353 22.04 2.03 -0.51
CA THR A 353 23.15 2.47 -1.37
C THR A 353 22.80 2.52 -2.86
N ILE A 354 21.65 1.95 -3.29
CA ILE A 354 21.27 2.01 -4.70
C ILE A 354 20.95 3.44 -5.14
N PRO A 355 21.24 3.80 -6.39
CA PRO A 355 21.11 5.19 -6.89
C PRO A 355 19.75 5.82 -6.62
N LEU A 356 18.64 5.11 -6.87
CA LEU A 356 17.29 5.65 -6.70
C LEU A 356 16.99 6.00 -5.23
N VAL A 357 17.37 5.13 -4.28
CA VAL A 357 17.18 5.41 -2.84
C VAL A 357 18.02 6.59 -2.41
N GLN A 358 19.30 6.65 -2.83
CA GLN A 358 20.19 7.76 -2.55
C GLN A 358 19.70 9.10 -3.13
N ARG A 359 19.18 9.08 -4.36
CA ARG A 359 18.58 10.26 -5.01
C ARG A 359 17.33 10.72 -4.26
N SER A 360 16.51 9.79 -3.84
CA SER A 360 15.30 10.09 -3.04
C SER A 360 15.65 10.72 -1.70
N MET A 361 16.63 10.17 -0.99
CA MET A 361 17.14 10.76 0.27
C MET A 361 17.70 12.15 0.06
N ALA A 362 18.56 12.33 -0.94
CA ALA A 362 19.18 13.62 -1.25
C ALA A 362 18.16 14.67 -1.69
N ALA A 363 17.15 14.29 -2.46
CA ALA A 363 16.07 15.19 -2.87
C ALA A 363 15.17 15.58 -1.69
N THR A 364 14.88 14.65 -0.80
CA THR A 364 14.14 14.93 0.45
C THR A 364 14.89 15.94 1.33
N GLU A 365 16.21 15.75 1.52
CA GLU A 365 17.06 16.69 2.27
C GLU A 365 17.15 18.06 1.59
N TYR A 366 17.19 18.10 0.25
CA TYR A 366 17.20 19.35 -0.52
C TYR A 366 15.98 20.23 -0.23
N PHE A 367 14.80 19.64 -0.01
CA PHE A 367 13.58 20.35 0.40
C PHE A 367 13.43 20.52 1.93
N GLY A 368 14.50 20.33 2.70
CA GLY A 368 14.53 20.58 4.14
C GLY A 368 13.85 19.51 5.00
N ALA A 369 13.38 18.41 4.42
CA ALA A 369 12.84 17.31 5.18
C ALA A 369 13.93 16.29 5.53
N THR A 370 13.77 15.62 6.70
CA THR A 370 14.69 14.54 7.10
C THR A 370 14.27 13.24 6.43
N PRO A 371 15.10 12.62 5.58
CA PRO A 371 14.77 11.35 4.95
C PRO A 371 14.70 10.24 5.99
N SER A 372 13.62 9.47 5.96
CA SER A 372 13.38 8.31 6.85
C SER A 372 13.09 7.09 5.98
N LEU A 373 14.07 6.19 5.92
CA LEU A 373 13.90 4.92 5.22
C LEU A 373 13.01 3.98 6.04
N GLY A 374 12.15 3.26 5.35
CA GLY A 374 11.20 2.38 6.02
C GLY A 374 10.65 1.27 5.14
N ARG A 375 9.75 0.52 5.73
CA ARG A 375 9.05 -0.59 5.10
C ARG A 375 7.55 -0.27 5.05
N GLY A 376 6.93 -0.48 3.89
CA GLY A 376 5.50 -0.35 3.70
C GLY A 376 4.90 -1.59 3.03
N SER A 377 3.58 -1.68 3.00
CA SER A 377 2.86 -2.62 2.14
C SER A 377 2.14 -1.78 1.09
N THR A 378 2.78 -1.50 -0.02
CA THR A 378 2.35 -0.59 -1.06
C THR A 378 2.71 -1.14 -2.45
N ASN A 379 2.46 -0.37 -3.49
CA ASN A 379 2.77 -0.72 -4.86
C ASN A 379 4.23 -1.16 -5.09
N ILE A 380 5.18 -0.65 -4.31
CA ILE A 380 6.59 -1.06 -4.46
C ILE A 380 6.89 -2.50 -4.05
N ASN A 381 5.97 -3.20 -3.35
CA ASN A 381 6.20 -4.59 -2.98
C ASN A 381 6.56 -5.45 -4.20
N ILE A 382 5.91 -5.21 -5.35
CA ILE A 382 6.14 -5.99 -6.56
C ILE A 382 7.54 -5.75 -7.14
N PRO A 383 7.95 -4.52 -7.53
CA PRO A 383 9.29 -4.29 -8.08
C PRO A 383 10.41 -4.61 -7.09
N VAL A 384 10.26 -4.26 -5.81
CA VAL A 384 11.28 -4.54 -4.78
C VAL A 384 11.51 -6.05 -4.62
N SER A 385 10.45 -6.86 -4.64
CA SER A 385 10.59 -8.33 -4.55
C SER A 385 11.33 -8.95 -5.75
N LYS A 386 11.37 -8.23 -6.87
CA LYS A 386 12.09 -8.62 -8.09
C LYS A 386 13.50 -8.03 -8.18
N GLY A 387 13.94 -7.25 -7.17
CA GLY A 387 15.21 -6.54 -7.20
C GLY A 387 15.24 -5.34 -8.15
N ILE A 388 14.09 -4.93 -8.69
CA ILE A 388 13.98 -3.75 -9.54
C ILE A 388 14.04 -2.51 -8.64
N PRO A 389 14.90 -1.50 -8.94
CA PRO A 389 14.98 -0.26 -8.19
C PRO A 389 13.62 0.39 -8.01
N ALA A 390 13.12 0.49 -6.78
CA ALA A 390 11.85 1.13 -6.49
C ALA A 390 11.85 1.80 -5.11
N VAL A 391 11.09 2.89 -5.00
CA VAL A 391 10.81 3.60 -3.75
C VAL A 391 9.34 4.01 -3.70
N CYS A 392 8.79 4.09 -2.49
CA CYS A 392 7.53 4.78 -2.27
C CYS A 392 7.81 6.02 -1.42
N ILE A 393 7.42 7.19 -1.92
CA ILE A 393 7.60 8.49 -1.27
C ILE A 393 6.26 9.04 -0.78
N GLY A 394 6.30 9.91 0.22
CA GLY A 394 5.09 10.53 0.74
C GLY A 394 4.49 11.56 -0.21
N ARG A 395 3.16 11.68 -0.20
CA ARG A 395 2.39 12.67 -0.98
C ARG A 395 2.54 14.11 -0.49
N GLY A 396 3.18 14.30 0.69
CA GLY A 396 3.31 15.60 1.35
C GLY A 396 2.01 16.17 1.91
N GLY A 397 2.09 17.40 2.39
CA GLY A 397 1.02 18.05 3.12
C GLY A 397 0.77 17.44 4.50
N SER A 398 -0.13 18.05 5.25
CA SER A 398 -0.60 17.52 6.53
C SER A 398 -1.88 16.72 6.31
N GLY A 399 -2.03 15.60 7.00
CA GLY A 399 -3.22 14.76 6.87
C GLY A 399 -3.31 13.74 7.99
N GLY A 400 -4.48 13.12 8.12
CA GLY A 400 -4.70 12.09 9.12
C GLY A 400 -6.03 11.38 8.94
N GLY A 401 -6.22 10.31 9.71
CA GLY A 401 -7.43 9.49 9.65
C GLY A 401 -7.55 8.63 8.41
N ALA A 402 -6.44 8.32 7.71
CA ALA A 402 -6.47 7.37 6.59
C ALA A 402 -7.23 6.09 6.97
N HIS A 403 -7.98 5.51 6.01
CA HIS A 403 -8.87 4.36 6.21
C HIS A 403 -10.05 4.62 7.18
N SER A 404 -10.37 5.88 7.49
CA SER A 404 -11.55 6.23 8.27
C SER A 404 -12.46 7.24 7.57
N LEU A 405 -13.74 7.28 7.94
CA LEU A 405 -14.69 8.28 7.42
C LEU A 405 -14.36 9.71 7.86
N HIS A 406 -13.36 9.89 8.73
CA HIS A 406 -12.91 11.19 9.26
C HIS A 406 -11.57 11.62 8.67
N GLU A 407 -11.19 11.04 7.54
CA GLU A 407 -9.96 11.39 6.87
C GLU A 407 -9.95 12.87 6.45
N TRP A 408 -8.78 13.49 6.58
CA TRP A 408 -8.59 14.90 6.27
C TRP A 408 -7.21 15.17 5.67
N TYR A 409 -7.13 16.26 4.91
CA TYR A 409 -5.91 16.74 4.29
C TYR A 409 -5.84 18.26 4.28
N VAL A 410 -4.64 18.82 4.47
CA VAL A 410 -4.34 20.23 4.29
C VAL A 410 -3.23 20.36 3.26
N ASN A 411 -3.45 21.18 2.23
CA ASN A 411 -2.41 21.53 1.28
C ASN A 411 -1.60 22.72 1.82
N ASP A 412 -0.69 22.42 2.75
CA ASP A 412 0.31 23.35 3.26
C ASP A 412 1.54 23.41 2.33
N GLU A 413 2.58 24.16 2.70
CA GLU A 413 3.81 24.28 1.92
C GLU A 413 4.46 22.93 1.55
N PRO A 414 4.60 21.94 2.48
CA PRO A 414 5.06 20.60 2.15
C PRO A 414 4.20 19.85 1.12
N GLY A 415 2.94 20.23 0.93
CA GLY A 415 2.06 19.66 -0.09
C GLY A 415 2.49 20.05 -1.51
N ASP A 416 2.88 21.29 -1.74
CA ASP A 416 3.38 21.73 -3.04
C ASP A 416 4.83 21.27 -3.26
N GLU A 417 5.64 21.29 -2.21
CA GLU A 417 7.03 20.79 -2.27
C GLU A 417 7.09 19.30 -2.59
N SER A 418 6.10 18.49 -2.21
CA SER A 418 6.07 17.07 -2.56
C SER A 418 5.92 16.83 -4.07
N VAL A 419 5.23 17.72 -4.80
CA VAL A 419 5.15 17.65 -6.27
C VAL A 419 6.54 17.95 -6.86
N LYS A 420 7.25 18.95 -6.33
CA LYS A 420 8.63 19.27 -6.74
C LYS A 420 9.59 18.12 -6.41
N LEU A 421 9.43 17.50 -5.23
CA LEU A 421 10.21 16.32 -4.80
C LEU A 421 10.03 15.17 -5.78
N ALA A 422 8.79 14.82 -6.10
CA ALA A 422 8.46 13.75 -7.04
C ALA A 422 9.07 14.03 -8.44
N LEU A 423 8.94 15.26 -8.94
CA LEU A 423 9.54 15.68 -10.18
C LEU A 423 11.07 15.55 -10.14
N LEU A 424 11.71 16.03 -9.08
CA LEU A 424 13.18 16.03 -8.96
C LEU A 424 13.76 14.61 -8.92
N ILE A 425 13.13 13.70 -8.16
CA ILE A 425 13.52 12.29 -8.11
C ILE A 425 13.34 11.64 -9.49
N THR A 426 12.19 11.89 -10.13
CA THR A 426 11.89 11.37 -11.47
C THR A 426 12.92 11.81 -12.49
N LEU A 427 13.27 13.11 -12.51
CA LEU A 427 14.28 13.66 -13.42
C LEU A 427 15.69 13.15 -13.12
N ALA A 428 16.04 12.97 -11.85
CA ALA A 428 17.34 12.40 -11.47
C ALA A 428 17.44 10.92 -11.92
N GLN A 429 16.33 10.19 -11.91
CA GLN A 429 16.32 8.78 -12.31
C GLN A 429 16.22 8.58 -13.82
N ALA A 430 15.43 9.41 -14.50
CA ALA A 430 15.20 9.29 -15.94
C ALA A 430 16.23 10.05 -16.78
N GLY A 431 17.02 10.93 -16.17
CA GLY A 431 17.93 11.88 -16.85
C GLY A 431 17.18 13.09 -17.42
N LEU A 432 17.68 14.29 -17.14
CA LEU A 432 17.21 15.52 -17.78
C LEU A 432 17.89 15.66 -19.14
N ALA A 433 17.11 15.66 -20.22
CA ALA A 433 17.64 15.89 -21.56
C ALA A 433 18.14 17.34 -21.73
N LYS A 434 19.18 17.52 -22.54
CA LYS A 434 19.82 18.80 -22.79
C LYS A 434 18.96 19.75 -23.63
#